data_83edda9e499d1ff7174e45476cd445d8
#
_entry.id   83edda9e499d1ff7174e45476cd445d8
#
_cell.length_a   1.000
_cell.length_b   1.000
_cell.length_c   1.000
_cell.angle_alpha   90.00
_cell.angle_beta   90.00
_cell.angle_gamma   90.00
#
_symmetry.space_group_name_H-M   'P 1'
#
loop_
_entity.id
_entity.type
_entity.pdbx_description
1 polymer ?
#
loop_
_entity_poly.entity_id
_entity_poly.type
_entity_poly.pdbx_seq_one_letter_code
_entity_poly.pdbx_strand_id
1 'polypeptide(L)'
;LDVWAEETKLLQSERGLRTERFLLDVVEGVLSDATGIEAAAQKVRFDLKADNEYQLCLVRSNNPLTHIEASIEMMREIENCSPNTICAMENHTIIALFTLRDSFELPEKQVHFLQSLCEGRGYDAVLSNAYYNLQDTPRVVNQASDCFQLAKPAGKRGQLIFYRDHMAQQLMYF
;
A
#
# COMPACT_ATOMS: atom_id res chain seq x y z
N LEU A 1 8.22 35.22 1.79
CA LEU A 1 7.80 34.13 2.68
C LEU A 1 6.86 33.15 1.97
N ASP A 2 5.90 33.64 1.19
CA ASP A 2 4.93 32.82 0.47
C ASP A 2 5.55 32.05 -0.70
N VAL A 3 6.50 32.66 -1.41
CA VAL A 3 7.21 32.04 -2.54
C VAL A 3 8.01 30.82 -2.09
N TRP A 4 8.66 30.90 -0.93
CA TRP A 4 9.46 29.80 -0.39
C TRP A 4 8.60 28.60 0.04
N ALA A 5 7.46 28.88 0.65
CA ALA A 5 6.50 27.85 1.03
C ALA A 5 5.88 27.16 -0.19
N GLU A 6 5.57 27.92 -1.26
CA GLU A 6 5.04 27.39 -2.51
C GLU A 6 6.07 26.51 -3.24
N GLU A 7 7.33 26.97 -3.33
CA GLU A 7 8.42 26.19 -3.92
C GLU A 7 8.64 24.87 -3.16
N THR A 8 8.60 24.93 -1.83
CA THR A 8 8.73 23.73 -0.99
C THR A 8 7.59 22.76 -1.23
N LYS A 9 6.35 23.24 -1.35
CA LYS A 9 5.18 22.42 -1.66
C LYS A 9 5.28 21.78 -3.05
N LEU A 10 5.73 22.53 -4.06
CA LEU A 10 5.95 22.02 -5.40
C LEU A 10 6.99 20.91 -5.42
N LEU A 11 8.12 21.10 -4.75
CA LEU A 11 9.17 20.10 -4.64
C LEU A 11 8.68 18.83 -3.94
N GLN A 12 7.90 18.96 -2.88
CA GLN A 12 7.29 17.84 -2.18
C GLN A 12 6.28 17.10 -3.06
N SER A 13 5.47 17.83 -3.84
CA SER A 13 4.50 17.25 -4.77
C SER A 13 5.20 16.49 -5.90
N GLU A 14 6.26 17.05 -6.48
CA GLU A 14 7.05 16.36 -7.50
C GLU A 14 7.71 15.09 -6.97
N ARG A 15 8.25 15.15 -5.76
CA ARG A 15 8.84 13.99 -5.09
C ARG A 15 7.80 12.91 -4.83
N GLY A 16 6.61 13.30 -4.37
CA GLY A 16 5.49 12.39 -4.16
C GLY A 16 5.06 11.70 -5.46
N LEU A 17 4.95 12.43 -6.56
CA LEU A 17 4.61 11.90 -7.87
C LEU A 17 5.66 10.91 -8.40
N ARG A 18 6.94 11.18 -8.20
CA ARG A 18 8.01 10.28 -8.60
C ARG A 18 8.01 8.99 -7.79
N THR A 19 7.76 9.09 -6.50
CA THR A 19 7.67 7.93 -5.59
C THR A 19 6.45 7.08 -5.95
N GLU A 20 5.32 7.71 -6.21
CA GLU A 20 4.10 7.05 -6.68
C GLU A 20 4.35 6.31 -8.00
N ARG A 21 5.00 6.96 -8.95
CA ARG A 21 5.33 6.32 -10.24
C ARG A 21 6.27 5.14 -10.07
N PHE A 22 7.25 5.26 -9.19
CA PHE A 22 8.14 4.15 -8.86
C PHE A 22 7.33 2.95 -8.34
N LEU A 23 6.44 3.17 -7.39
CA LEU A 23 5.62 2.10 -6.83
C LEU A 23 4.73 1.46 -7.89
N LEU A 24 4.08 2.27 -8.74
CA LEU A 24 3.25 1.75 -9.83
C LEU A 24 4.05 0.93 -10.84
N ASP A 25 5.26 1.35 -11.18
CA ASP A 25 6.13 0.59 -12.08
C ASP A 25 6.54 -0.76 -11.48
N VAL A 26 6.73 -0.83 -10.17
CA VAL A 26 7.01 -2.08 -9.46
C VAL A 26 5.75 -2.97 -9.44
N VAL A 27 4.59 -2.39 -9.15
CA VAL A 27 3.30 -3.10 -9.07
C VAL A 27 2.91 -3.67 -10.45
N GLU A 28 3.09 -2.89 -11.51
CA GLU A 28 2.73 -3.29 -12.87
C GLU A 28 3.76 -4.22 -13.52
N GLY A 29 4.91 -4.41 -12.89
CA GLY A 29 5.98 -5.26 -13.41
C GLY A 29 6.80 -4.60 -14.53
N VAL A 30 6.68 -3.30 -14.72
CA VAL A 30 7.53 -2.52 -15.64
C VAL A 30 8.98 -2.58 -15.17
N LEU A 31 9.18 -2.47 -13.86
CA LEU A 31 10.45 -2.76 -13.20
C LEU A 31 10.40 -4.20 -12.68
N SER A 32 11.03 -5.11 -13.39
CA SER A 32 10.93 -6.55 -13.12
C SER A 32 12.23 -7.20 -12.65
N ASP A 33 13.36 -6.55 -12.82
CA ASP A 33 14.66 -7.08 -12.40
C ASP A 33 15.21 -6.30 -11.19
N ALA A 34 16.06 -6.96 -10.40
CA ALA A 34 16.65 -6.38 -9.20
C ALA A 34 17.45 -5.11 -9.51
N THR A 35 18.20 -5.09 -10.59
CA THR A 35 19.04 -3.96 -10.98
C THR A 35 18.20 -2.74 -11.36
N GLY A 36 17.13 -2.94 -12.13
CA GLY A 36 16.21 -1.87 -12.52
C GLY A 36 15.48 -1.28 -11.33
N ILE A 37 14.99 -2.12 -10.41
CA ILE A 37 14.34 -1.69 -9.17
C ILE A 37 15.31 -0.89 -8.31
N GLU A 38 16.54 -1.37 -8.14
CA GLU A 38 17.56 -0.69 -7.33
C GLU A 38 17.90 0.69 -7.92
N ALA A 39 18.11 0.79 -9.21
CA ALA A 39 18.41 2.06 -9.88
C ALA A 39 17.26 3.05 -9.75
N ALA A 40 16.02 2.60 -9.93
CA ALA A 40 14.83 3.44 -9.80
C ALA A 40 14.61 3.88 -8.34
N ALA A 41 14.84 2.98 -7.39
CA ALA A 41 14.72 3.27 -5.95
C ALA A 41 15.71 4.37 -5.52
N GLN A 42 16.94 4.32 -6.02
CA GLN A 42 17.94 5.35 -5.74
C GLN A 42 17.51 6.73 -6.22
N LYS A 43 16.89 6.81 -7.39
CA LYS A 43 16.39 8.07 -7.96
C LYS A 43 15.32 8.73 -7.10
N VAL A 44 14.45 7.93 -6.48
CA VAL A 44 13.37 8.43 -5.63
C VAL A 44 13.75 8.40 -4.14
N ARG A 45 14.97 8.02 -3.83
CA ARG A 45 15.50 7.91 -2.46
C ARG A 45 14.70 6.94 -1.59
N PHE A 46 14.23 5.86 -2.19
CA PHE A 46 13.64 4.76 -1.48
C PHE A 46 14.76 3.84 -0.99
N ASP A 47 14.79 3.59 0.31
CA ASP A 47 15.88 2.85 0.96
C ASP A 47 15.69 1.35 0.80
N LEU A 48 16.40 0.78 -0.17
CA LEU A 48 16.47 -0.67 -0.39
C LEU A 48 17.66 -1.25 0.39
N LYS A 49 17.37 -1.96 1.47
CA LYS A 49 18.38 -2.75 2.19
C LYS A 49 18.14 -4.23 1.95
N ALA A 50 19.21 -5.00 1.92
CA ALA A 50 19.15 -6.44 1.67
C ALA A 50 18.27 -7.19 2.67
N ASP A 51 18.20 -6.70 3.90
CA ASP A 51 17.44 -7.34 4.99
C ASP A 51 16.01 -6.81 5.15
N ASN A 52 15.55 -5.93 4.26
CA ASN A 52 14.20 -5.40 4.32
C ASN A 52 13.18 -6.48 3.95
N GLU A 53 12.15 -6.55 4.74
CA GLU A 53 10.91 -7.20 4.36
C GLU A 53 9.87 -6.15 3.99
N TYR A 54 8.91 -6.53 3.18
CA TYR A 54 7.84 -5.65 2.72
C TYR A 54 6.50 -6.28 3.03
N GLN A 55 5.52 -5.43 3.27
CA GLN A 55 4.14 -5.84 3.41
C GLN A 55 3.27 -4.84 2.66
N LEU A 56 2.32 -5.33 1.89
CA LEU A 56 1.51 -4.51 1.01
C LEU A 56 0.07 -4.50 1.52
N CYS A 57 -0.54 -3.32 1.50
CA CYS A 57 -1.93 -3.14 1.85
C CYS A 57 -2.68 -2.51 0.67
N LEU A 58 -3.77 -3.12 0.26
CA LEU A 58 -4.71 -2.52 -0.69
C LEU A 58 -5.87 -1.93 0.08
N VAL A 59 -6.21 -0.68 -0.20
CA VAL A 59 -7.29 0.05 0.46
C VAL A 59 -8.26 0.56 -0.61
N ARG A 60 -9.53 0.23 -0.47
CA ARG A 60 -10.56 0.64 -1.42
C ARG A 60 -11.76 1.18 -0.66
N SER A 61 -12.31 2.32 -1.12
CA SER A 61 -13.57 2.82 -0.59
C SER A 61 -14.70 1.85 -0.95
N ASN A 62 -15.56 1.57 0.02
CA ASN A 62 -16.78 0.79 -0.22
C ASN A 62 -17.95 1.66 -0.69
N ASN A 63 -17.75 2.97 -0.77
CA ASN A 63 -18.73 3.93 -1.28
C ASN A 63 -18.32 4.40 -2.68
N PRO A 64 -19.09 4.06 -3.74
CA PRO A 64 -18.76 4.46 -5.11
C PRO A 64 -18.82 5.97 -5.33
N LEU A 65 -19.41 6.73 -4.40
CA LEU A 65 -19.51 8.20 -4.46
C LEU A 65 -18.31 8.89 -3.79
N THR A 66 -17.35 8.15 -3.26
CA THR A 66 -16.17 8.75 -2.64
C THR A 66 -15.37 9.55 -3.67
N HIS A 67 -15.16 10.82 -3.38
CA HIS A 67 -14.34 11.69 -4.23
C HIS A 67 -12.88 11.29 -4.19
N ILE A 68 -12.19 11.46 -5.30
CA ILE A 68 -10.77 11.16 -5.43
C ILE A 68 -9.93 11.96 -4.41
N GLU A 69 -10.36 13.17 -4.07
CA GLU A 69 -9.68 14.01 -3.07
C GLU A 69 -9.64 13.35 -1.69
N ALA A 70 -10.74 12.71 -1.28
CA ALA A 70 -10.79 11.98 -0.02
C ALA A 70 -9.82 10.79 -0.01
N SER A 71 -9.68 10.11 -1.14
CA SER A 71 -8.72 9.01 -1.29
C SER A 71 -7.27 9.51 -1.26
N ILE A 72 -6.99 10.68 -1.84
CA ILE A 72 -5.66 11.31 -1.78
C ILE A 72 -5.31 11.68 -0.33
N GLU A 73 -6.26 12.25 0.41
CA GLU A 73 -6.07 12.55 1.84
C GLU A 73 -5.80 11.28 2.66
N MET A 74 -6.55 10.23 2.40
CA MET A 74 -6.35 8.93 3.01
C MET A 74 -4.94 8.40 2.73
N MET A 75 -4.50 8.50 1.50
CA MET A 75 -3.17 8.07 1.08
C MET A 75 -2.07 8.81 1.87
N ARG A 76 -2.23 10.11 2.07
CA ARG A 76 -1.31 10.91 2.88
C ARG A 76 -1.31 10.50 4.34
N GLU A 77 -2.46 10.20 4.91
CA GLU A 77 -2.56 9.72 6.28
C GLU A 77 -1.85 8.39 6.46
N ILE A 78 -1.97 7.48 5.50
CA ILE A 78 -1.26 6.19 5.52
C ILE A 78 0.26 6.42 5.43
N GLU A 79 0.72 7.29 4.56
CA GLU A 79 2.14 7.63 4.44
C GLU A 79 2.70 8.21 5.75
N ASN A 80 1.91 9.03 6.44
CA ASN A 80 2.32 9.69 7.67
C ASN A 80 2.33 8.76 8.89
N CYS A 81 1.64 7.62 8.82
CA CYS A 81 1.61 6.69 9.96
C CYS A 81 2.91 5.91 10.13
N SER A 82 3.71 5.83 9.08
CA SER A 82 5.01 5.13 9.13
C SER A 82 6.00 5.81 8.19
N PRO A 83 7.23 6.10 8.65
CA PRO A 83 8.22 6.87 7.87
C PRO A 83 8.74 6.14 6.63
N ASN A 84 8.56 4.83 6.54
CA ASN A 84 9.06 3.99 5.46
C ASN A 84 7.93 3.45 4.58
N THR A 85 6.84 4.18 4.50
CA THR A 85 5.66 3.79 3.71
C THR A 85 5.59 4.64 2.47
N ILE A 86 5.40 4.00 1.32
CA ILE A 86 5.09 4.67 0.06
C ILE A 86 3.73 4.20 -0.44
N CYS A 87 2.99 5.11 -1.03
CA CYS A 87 1.64 4.85 -1.52
C CYS A 87 1.49 5.27 -2.96
N ALA A 88 0.61 4.59 -3.67
CA ALA A 88 0.17 4.94 -5.02
C ALA A 88 -1.31 4.64 -5.16
N MET A 89 -1.95 5.26 -6.14
CA MET A 89 -3.36 5.01 -6.44
C MET A 89 -3.49 4.48 -7.87
N GLU A 90 -4.23 3.40 -8.01
CA GLU A 90 -4.55 2.81 -9.30
C GLU A 90 -6.01 2.34 -9.28
N ASN A 91 -6.81 2.80 -10.25
CA ASN A 91 -8.22 2.42 -10.40
C ASN A 91 -9.02 2.52 -9.09
N HIS A 92 -8.92 3.65 -8.39
CA HIS A 92 -9.59 3.92 -7.11
C HIS A 92 -9.14 3.03 -5.95
N THR A 93 -8.06 2.28 -6.13
CA THR A 93 -7.45 1.48 -5.08
C THR A 93 -6.15 2.13 -4.64
N ILE A 94 -6.00 2.33 -3.33
CA ILE A 94 -4.75 2.79 -2.73
C ILE A 94 -3.88 1.56 -2.52
N ILE A 95 -2.65 1.63 -3.00
CA ILE A 95 -1.63 0.62 -2.78
C ILE A 95 -0.61 1.20 -1.81
N ALA A 96 -0.49 0.62 -0.64
CA ALA A 96 0.48 1.04 0.36
C ALA A 96 1.55 -0.05 0.51
N LEU A 97 2.80 0.34 0.35
CA LEU A 97 3.94 -0.55 0.56
C LEU A 97 4.65 -0.15 1.85
N PHE A 98 4.62 -1.04 2.83
CA PHE A 98 5.30 -0.86 4.10
C PHE A 98 6.64 -1.58 4.07
N THR A 99 7.69 -0.88 4.48
CA THR A 99 9.01 -1.48 4.69
C THR A 99 9.12 -1.89 6.14
N LEU A 100 9.32 -3.18 6.39
CA LEU A 100 9.46 -3.73 7.73
C LEU A 100 10.95 -3.78 8.09
N ARG A 101 11.30 -3.07 9.14
CA ARG A 101 12.64 -3.13 9.75
C ARG A 101 12.49 -3.81 11.09
N ASP A 102 13.33 -4.73 11.41
CA ASP A 102 13.37 -5.38 12.74
C ASP A 102 12.09 -6.13 13.16
N SER A 103 11.17 -6.39 12.23
CA SER A 103 9.89 -7.06 12.52
C SER A 103 9.45 -7.88 11.32
N PHE A 104 8.89 -9.05 11.56
CA PHE A 104 8.34 -9.92 10.52
C PHE A 104 6.92 -9.55 10.10
N GLU A 105 6.29 -8.64 10.80
CA GLU A 105 4.92 -8.20 10.54
C GLU A 105 4.82 -6.70 10.80
N LEU A 106 3.79 -6.10 10.20
CA LEU A 106 3.47 -4.70 10.46
C LEU A 106 3.18 -4.51 11.95
N PRO A 107 3.83 -3.51 12.62
CA PRO A 107 3.59 -3.27 14.04
C PRO A 107 2.11 -3.08 14.36
N GLU A 108 1.70 -3.54 15.52
CA GLU A 108 0.31 -3.51 15.99
C GLU A 108 -0.32 -2.12 15.89
N LYS A 109 0.46 -1.08 16.17
CA LYS A 109 0.02 0.31 16.08
C LYS A 109 -0.47 0.68 14.67
N GLN A 110 0.27 0.27 13.64
CA GLN A 110 -0.11 0.51 12.25
C GLN A 110 -1.31 -0.34 11.84
N VAL A 111 -1.40 -1.58 12.32
CA VAL A 111 -2.57 -2.43 12.09
C VAL A 111 -3.82 -1.80 12.69
N HIS A 112 -3.78 -1.32 13.92
CA HIS A 112 -4.88 -0.60 14.56
C HIS A 112 -5.29 0.66 13.79
N PHE A 113 -4.31 1.39 13.28
CA PHE A 113 -4.57 2.56 12.45
C PHE A 113 -5.34 2.19 11.18
N LEU A 114 -4.90 1.16 10.47
CA LEU A 114 -5.61 0.67 9.27
C LEU A 114 -7.01 0.17 9.59
N GLN A 115 -7.18 -0.53 10.70
CA GLN A 115 -8.51 -0.98 11.16
C GLN A 115 -9.44 0.22 11.43
N SER A 116 -8.93 1.26 12.09
CA SER A 116 -9.73 2.46 12.39
C SER A 116 -10.16 3.19 11.11
N LEU A 117 -9.32 3.22 10.09
CA LEU A 117 -9.69 3.79 8.79
C LEU A 117 -10.83 3.02 8.14
N CYS A 118 -10.78 1.70 8.19
CA CYS A 118 -11.82 0.85 7.62
C CYS A 118 -13.14 1.01 8.37
N GLU A 119 -13.12 0.91 9.69
CA GLU A 119 -14.34 0.97 10.51
C GLU A 119 -15.00 2.36 10.50
N GLY A 120 -14.19 3.42 10.58
CA GLY A 120 -14.70 4.78 10.74
C GLY A 120 -15.05 5.50 9.45
N ARG A 121 -14.47 5.12 8.32
CA ARG A 121 -14.54 5.89 7.08
C ARG A 121 -15.08 5.13 5.86
N GLY A 122 -15.49 3.90 6.03
CA GLY A 122 -16.08 3.13 4.93
C GLY A 122 -15.06 2.67 3.89
N TYR A 123 -13.90 2.24 4.32
CA TYR A 123 -12.91 1.61 3.45
C TYR A 123 -12.78 0.13 3.78
N ASP A 124 -12.51 -0.65 2.77
CA ASP A 124 -12.11 -2.04 2.90
C ASP A 124 -10.62 -2.13 2.61
N ALA A 125 -9.90 -2.96 3.35
CA ALA A 125 -8.48 -3.12 3.17
C ALA A 125 -8.09 -4.60 3.23
N VAL A 126 -7.05 -4.95 2.47
CA VAL A 126 -6.43 -6.28 2.51
C VAL A 126 -4.95 -6.08 2.79
N LEU A 127 -4.45 -6.75 3.82
CA LEU A 127 -3.05 -6.75 4.18
C LEU A 127 -2.43 -8.07 3.71
N SER A 128 -1.38 -7.97 2.89
CA SER A 128 -0.65 -9.12 2.37
C SER A 128 0.20 -9.80 3.44
N ASN A 129 0.70 -11.00 3.13
CA ASN A 129 1.83 -11.56 3.87
C ASN A 129 3.08 -10.72 3.63
N ALA A 130 4.02 -10.77 4.56
CA ALA A 130 5.33 -10.17 4.37
C ALA A 130 6.10 -10.91 3.27
N TYR A 131 6.90 -10.17 2.50
CA TYR A 131 7.74 -10.73 1.44
C TYR A 131 9.07 -9.97 1.35
N TYR A 132 10.07 -10.58 0.71
CA TYR A 132 11.44 -10.06 0.73
C TYR A 132 11.83 -9.34 -0.54
N ASN A 133 11.34 -9.79 -1.69
CA ASN A 133 11.78 -9.29 -2.99
C ASN A 133 10.72 -8.41 -3.63
N LEU A 134 11.04 -7.16 -3.92
CA LEU A 134 10.11 -6.25 -4.61
C LEU A 134 9.70 -6.75 -6.00
N GLN A 135 10.48 -7.63 -6.59
CA GLN A 135 10.11 -8.31 -7.83
C GLN A 135 8.83 -9.14 -7.71
N ASP A 136 8.50 -9.58 -6.51
CA ASP A 136 7.29 -10.36 -6.22
C ASP A 136 6.03 -9.49 -6.05
N THR A 137 6.18 -8.17 -6.03
CA THR A 137 5.07 -7.24 -5.78
C THR A 137 3.88 -7.45 -6.71
N PRO A 138 4.03 -7.65 -8.04
CA PRO A 138 2.87 -7.92 -8.90
C PRO A 138 2.07 -9.14 -8.45
N ARG A 139 2.73 -10.20 -8.07
CA ARG A 139 2.08 -11.42 -7.55
C ARG A 139 1.34 -11.14 -6.24
N VAL A 140 1.98 -10.40 -5.33
CA VAL A 140 1.38 -10.05 -4.03
C VAL A 140 0.13 -9.17 -4.22
N VAL A 141 0.18 -8.20 -5.13
CA VAL A 141 -0.97 -7.36 -5.47
C VAL A 141 -2.12 -8.19 -6.02
N ASN A 142 -1.84 -9.12 -6.90
CA ASN A 142 -2.87 -10.01 -7.47
C ASN A 142 -3.53 -10.87 -6.39
N GLN A 143 -2.73 -11.43 -5.49
CA GLN A 143 -3.25 -12.20 -4.36
C GLN A 143 -4.16 -11.37 -3.45
N ALA A 144 -3.75 -10.15 -3.13
CA ALA A 144 -4.55 -9.24 -2.31
C ALA A 144 -5.82 -8.79 -3.02
N SER A 145 -5.76 -8.54 -4.33
CA SER A 145 -6.93 -8.19 -5.15
C SER A 145 -7.97 -9.31 -5.17
N ASP A 146 -7.53 -10.55 -5.26
CA ASP A 146 -8.42 -11.72 -5.23
C ASP A 146 -9.19 -11.76 -3.90
N CYS A 147 -8.56 -11.38 -2.79
CA CYS A 147 -9.23 -11.29 -1.50
C CYS A 147 -10.40 -10.31 -1.51
N PHE A 148 -10.29 -9.17 -2.17
CA PHE A 148 -11.39 -8.22 -2.30
C PHE A 148 -12.59 -8.84 -3.00
N GLN A 149 -12.36 -9.59 -4.07
CA GLN A 149 -13.43 -10.21 -4.85
C GLN A 149 -14.13 -11.31 -4.08
N LEU A 150 -13.37 -12.10 -3.32
CA LEU A 150 -13.91 -13.23 -2.55
C LEU A 150 -14.59 -12.80 -1.24
N ALA A 151 -14.16 -11.68 -0.65
CA ALA A 151 -14.75 -11.17 0.58
C ALA A 151 -16.08 -10.44 0.37
N LYS A 152 -16.34 -9.87 -0.82
CA LYS A 152 -17.60 -9.16 -1.13
C LYS A 152 -18.87 -9.96 -0.89
N PRO A 153 -18.96 -11.26 -1.28
CA PRO A 153 -20.17 -12.05 -1.07
C PRO A 153 -20.46 -12.34 0.40
N ALA A 154 -19.46 -12.25 1.28
CA ALA A 154 -19.63 -12.53 2.71
C ALA A 154 -20.22 -11.34 3.50
N GLY A 155 -20.52 -10.21 2.84
CA GLY A 155 -21.09 -9.03 3.50
C GLY A 155 -20.16 -8.30 4.44
N LYS A 156 -18.89 -8.59 4.41
CA LYS A 156 -17.87 -7.96 5.26
C LYS A 156 -17.45 -6.63 4.65
N ARG A 157 -18.07 -5.54 5.13
CA ARG A 157 -17.72 -4.17 4.73
C ARG A 157 -17.05 -3.43 5.88
N GLY A 158 -16.12 -2.55 5.55
CA GLY A 158 -15.42 -1.73 6.54
C GLY A 158 -14.46 -2.51 7.40
N GLN A 159 -13.78 -3.53 6.84
CA GLN A 159 -12.88 -4.39 7.58
C GLN A 159 -11.50 -4.47 6.95
N LEU A 160 -10.50 -4.62 7.80
CA LEU A 160 -9.16 -5.02 7.39
C LEU A 160 -9.09 -6.55 7.32
N ILE A 161 -8.83 -7.08 6.14
CA ILE A 161 -8.73 -8.50 5.87
C ILE A 161 -7.25 -8.86 5.79
N PHE A 162 -6.84 -9.88 6.55
CA PHE A 162 -5.49 -10.44 6.45
C PHE A 162 -5.49 -11.57 5.43
N TYR A 163 -4.62 -11.45 4.42
CA TYR A 163 -4.50 -12.48 3.38
C TYR A 163 -4.25 -13.87 3.98
N ARG A 164 -3.40 -13.95 4.99
CA ARG A 164 -3.10 -15.19 5.70
C ARG A 164 -4.36 -15.88 6.24
N ASP A 165 -5.23 -15.11 6.89
CA ASP A 165 -6.46 -15.64 7.48
C ASP A 165 -7.45 -16.06 6.40
N HIS A 166 -7.53 -15.32 5.31
CA HIS A 166 -8.37 -15.66 4.17
C HIS A 166 -7.95 -16.98 3.53
N MET A 167 -6.65 -17.20 3.33
CA MET A 167 -6.12 -18.44 2.79
C MET A 167 -6.39 -19.64 3.72
N ALA A 168 -6.25 -19.44 5.03
CA ALA A 168 -6.56 -20.47 6.02
C ALA A 168 -8.03 -20.90 5.94
N GLN A 169 -8.94 -19.94 5.80
CA GLN A 169 -10.37 -20.23 5.64
C GLN A 169 -10.66 -20.99 4.36
N GLN A 170 -10.04 -20.64 3.24
CA GLN A 170 -10.22 -21.39 1.98
C GLN A 170 -9.74 -22.84 2.08
N LEU A 171 -8.63 -23.08 2.74
CA LEU A 171 -8.10 -24.44 2.95
C LEU A 171 -9.00 -25.29 3.83
N MET A 172 -9.75 -24.68 4.76
CA MET A 172 -10.68 -25.40 5.64
C MET A 172 -11.96 -25.82 4.92
N TYR A 173 -12.33 -25.20 3.80
CA TYR A 173 -13.56 -25.50 3.05
C TYR A 173 -13.32 -26.41 1.83
N PHE A 174 -12.10 -26.80 1.60
CA PHE A 174 -11.73 -27.81 0.62
C PHE A 174 -11.45 -29.16 1.28
#